data_1591718d8adf9ec8f7bbde1e492069a4
#
_entry.id   1591718d8adf9ec8f7bbde1e492069a4
#
_cell.length_a   1.000
_cell.length_b   1.000
_cell.length_c   1.000
_cell.angle_alpha   90.00
_cell.angle_beta   90.00
_cell.angle_gamma   90.00
#
_symmetry.space_group_name_H-M   'P 1'
#
loop_
_entity.id
_entity.type
_entity.pdbx_description
1 polymer ?
#
loop_
_entity_poly.entity_id
_entity_poly.type
_entity_poly.pdbx_seq_one_letter_code
_entity_poly.pdbx_strand_id
1 'polypeptide(L)'
;MQGSRRHHAGFVAALAITAVMTLMLASSVVAKGPTVAHRASAGGPDACEALDLRPGCDGDYTLVATQYADGTASGQYTDRFSRGGGIIGVVDCVRVVGNQAWVSGWITSGGIGGDDFTGLPFTTLVVDNGTSANQAADQISSSHTGDPTPCTEMADWDRFDTPQGQVTVN
;
A
#
# COMPACT_ATOMS: atom_id res chain seq x y z
N MET A 1 26.10 -96.80 -16.41
CA MET A 1 26.96 -95.98 -15.54
C MET A 1 26.10 -94.95 -14.89
N GLN A 2 26.07 -94.99 -13.56
CA GLN A 2 25.13 -94.26 -12.68
C GLN A 2 25.63 -92.79 -12.45
N GLY A 3 24.73 -91.86 -12.64
CA GLY A 3 24.94 -90.46 -12.29
C GLY A 3 24.01 -89.99 -11.19
N SER A 4 24.56 -89.69 -10.05
CA SER A 4 23.90 -89.36 -8.81
C SER A 4 23.21 -87.97 -8.90
N ARG A 5 21.90 -87.95 -8.55
CA ARG A 5 21.17 -86.69 -8.32
C ARG A 5 21.37 -86.19 -6.92
N ARG A 6 21.90 -84.96 -6.78
CA ARG A 6 21.90 -84.26 -5.50
C ARG A 6 20.80 -83.20 -5.51
N HIS A 7 19.87 -83.32 -4.62
CA HIS A 7 18.87 -82.32 -4.31
C HIS A 7 19.44 -81.21 -3.43
N HIS A 8 19.45 -80.01 -3.93
CA HIS A 8 19.69 -78.84 -3.07
C HIS A 8 18.35 -78.20 -2.68
N ALA A 9 18.04 -78.29 -1.41
CA ALA A 9 16.96 -77.55 -0.79
C ALA A 9 17.30 -76.08 -0.74
N GLY A 10 16.58 -75.25 -1.45
CA GLY A 10 16.72 -73.78 -1.39
C GLY A 10 15.87 -73.23 -0.24
N PHE A 11 16.56 -72.64 0.73
CA PHE A 11 15.90 -71.82 1.76
C PHE A 11 15.40 -70.52 1.17
N VAL A 12 14.09 -70.29 1.13
CA VAL A 12 13.48 -69.03 0.79
C VAL A 12 13.39 -68.20 2.07
N ALA A 13 14.30 -67.24 2.23
CA ALA A 13 14.22 -66.27 3.29
C ALA A 13 13.22 -65.18 2.86
N ALA A 14 12.06 -65.14 3.51
CA ALA A 14 11.11 -64.05 3.35
C ALA A 14 11.57 -62.81 4.09
N LEU A 15 12.04 -61.79 3.40
CA LEU A 15 12.30 -60.46 3.99
C LEU A 15 10.95 -59.72 4.10
N ALA A 16 10.45 -59.61 5.31
CA ALA A 16 9.36 -58.69 5.64
C ALA A 16 9.87 -57.25 5.69
N ILE A 17 9.61 -56.46 4.65
CA ILE A 17 9.89 -55.02 4.62
C ILE A 17 8.73 -54.32 5.33
N THR A 18 8.94 -53.94 6.59
CA THR A 18 8.04 -53.10 7.35
C THR A 18 8.24 -51.63 6.89
N ALA A 19 7.39 -51.18 5.97
CA ALA A 19 7.34 -49.74 5.57
C ALA A 19 6.72 -48.95 6.71
N VAL A 20 7.54 -48.28 7.52
CA VAL A 20 7.10 -47.29 8.48
C VAL A 20 6.74 -46.04 7.70
N MET A 21 5.45 -45.87 7.43
CA MET A 21 4.90 -44.68 6.79
C MET A 21 4.80 -43.57 7.84
N THR A 22 5.86 -42.77 7.96
CA THR A 22 5.87 -41.57 8.81
C THR A 22 4.99 -40.51 8.16
N LEU A 23 3.75 -40.38 8.64
CA LEU A 23 2.83 -39.32 8.23
C LEU A 23 3.40 -38.00 8.78
N MET A 24 4.12 -37.25 7.95
CA MET A 24 4.49 -35.86 8.26
C MET A 24 3.21 -35.03 8.17
N LEU A 25 2.60 -34.74 9.31
CA LEU A 25 1.58 -33.72 9.44
C LEU A 25 2.27 -32.37 9.18
N ALA A 26 2.29 -31.95 7.93
CA ALA A 26 2.67 -30.59 7.56
C ALA A 26 1.61 -29.65 8.15
N SER A 27 1.86 -29.10 9.34
CA SER A 27 1.08 -28.01 9.88
C SER A 27 1.19 -26.85 8.91
N SER A 28 0.13 -26.58 8.14
CA SER A 28 0.05 -25.40 7.31
C SER A 28 0.00 -24.18 8.23
N VAL A 29 1.15 -23.57 8.48
CA VAL A 29 1.21 -22.25 9.11
C VAL A 29 0.59 -21.29 8.08
N VAL A 30 -0.68 -20.97 8.26
CA VAL A 30 -1.30 -19.87 7.55
C VAL A 30 -0.59 -18.61 8.02
N ALA A 31 0.28 -18.07 7.19
CA ALA A 31 0.93 -16.80 7.47
C ALA A 31 -0.16 -15.74 7.63
N LYS A 32 -0.38 -15.27 8.84
CA LYS A 32 -1.27 -14.15 9.10
C LYS A 32 -0.62 -12.94 8.43
N GLY A 33 -1.35 -12.31 7.51
CA GLY A 33 -0.87 -11.10 6.86
C GLY A 33 -0.52 -10.01 7.88
N PRO A 34 0.24 -8.98 7.48
CA PRO A 34 0.65 -7.92 8.38
C PRO A 34 -0.57 -7.25 9.02
N THR A 35 -0.47 -6.98 10.33
CA THR A 35 -1.55 -6.33 11.08
C THR A 35 -1.60 -4.86 10.70
N VAL A 36 -2.77 -4.36 10.31
CA VAL A 36 -2.99 -2.95 10.02
C VAL A 36 -2.97 -2.16 11.33
N ALA A 37 -2.16 -1.10 11.38
CA ALA A 37 -2.10 -0.15 12.48
C ALA A 37 -2.99 1.06 12.21
N HIS A 38 -2.86 1.66 11.02
CA HIS A 38 -3.61 2.85 10.62
C HIS A 38 -3.99 2.79 9.14
N ARG A 39 -5.04 3.54 8.79
CA ARG A 39 -5.45 3.77 7.41
C ARG A 39 -5.74 5.24 7.20
N ALA A 40 -5.39 5.73 6.01
CA ALA A 40 -5.82 7.02 5.52
C ALA A 40 -6.39 6.85 4.12
N SER A 41 -7.51 7.47 3.85
CA SER A 41 -8.08 7.58 2.51
C SER A 41 -8.59 8.99 2.29
N ALA A 42 -8.40 9.49 1.09
CA ALA A 42 -8.90 10.79 0.70
C ALA A 42 -9.28 10.77 -0.78
N GLY A 43 -10.23 11.58 -1.15
CA GLY A 43 -10.63 11.73 -2.54
C GLY A 43 -11.61 12.89 -2.70
N GLY A 44 -11.51 13.57 -3.80
CA GLY A 44 -12.38 14.69 -4.11
C GLY A 44 -11.84 15.54 -5.26
N PRO A 45 -12.56 16.59 -5.61
CA PRO A 45 -12.06 17.58 -6.53
C PRO A 45 -10.82 18.25 -5.94
N ASP A 46 -9.89 18.57 -6.81
CA ASP A 46 -8.68 19.30 -6.46
C ASP A 46 -9.01 20.70 -5.91
N ALA A 47 -8.14 21.20 -5.05
CA ALA A 47 -8.22 22.55 -4.46
C ALA A 47 -7.96 23.71 -5.46
N CYS A 48 -8.26 23.50 -6.72
CA CYS A 48 -7.99 24.45 -7.80
C CYS A 48 -8.53 25.85 -7.54
N GLU A 49 -9.74 25.93 -6.99
CA GLU A 49 -10.37 27.22 -6.67
C GLU A 49 -9.67 27.88 -5.48
N ALA A 50 -9.24 27.09 -4.48
CA ALA A 50 -8.52 27.62 -3.31
C ALA A 50 -7.13 28.13 -3.68
N LEU A 51 -6.54 27.61 -4.75
CA LEU A 51 -5.25 28.04 -5.28
C LEU A 51 -5.36 29.15 -6.34
N ASP A 52 -6.56 29.70 -6.55
CA ASP A 52 -6.84 30.74 -7.58
C ASP A 52 -6.40 30.30 -9.00
N LEU A 53 -6.44 29.02 -9.27
CA LEU A 53 -5.89 28.40 -10.49
C LEU A 53 -6.86 28.37 -11.65
N ARG A 54 -8.07 28.84 -11.57
CA ARG A 54 -9.14 29.07 -12.56
C ARG A 54 -10.50 28.52 -12.11
N PRO A 55 -11.58 29.20 -12.40
CA PRO A 55 -12.93 28.64 -12.37
C PRO A 55 -13.01 27.42 -13.32
N GLY A 56 -13.57 26.31 -12.84
CA GLY A 56 -13.82 25.12 -13.67
C GLY A 56 -12.60 24.21 -13.92
N CYS A 57 -11.61 24.26 -13.06
CA CYS A 57 -10.56 23.26 -12.99
C CYS A 57 -11.17 21.89 -12.63
N ASP A 58 -10.81 20.87 -13.39
CA ASP A 58 -11.31 19.49 -13.28
C ASP A 58 -10.29 18.54 -12.63
N GLY A 59 -9.35 19.10 -11.87
CA GLY A 59 -8.42 18.31 -11.07
C GLY A 59 -9.16 17.45 -10.05
N ASP A 60 -8.67 16.29 -9.83
CA ASP A 60 -9.11 15.40 -8.74
C ASP A 60 -7.92 14.66 -8.12
N TYR A 61 -8.09 14.26 -6.89
CA TYR A 61 -7.10 13.42 -6.21
C TYR A 61 -7.75 12.20 -5.57
N THR A 62 -6.97 11.15 -5.41
CA THR A 62 -7.35 9.95 -4.68
C THR A 62 -6.17 9.42 -3.89
N LEU A 63 -6.38 9.12 -2.62
CA LEU A 63 -5.40 8.51 -1.74
C LEU A 63 -6.00 7.28 -1.06
N VAL A 64 -5.27 6.18 -1.07
CA VAL A 64 -5.50 5.04 -0.19
C VAL A 64 -4.17 4.63 0.38
N ALA A 65 -4.02 4.69 1.70
CA ALA A 65 -2.77 4.41 2.38
C ALA A 65 -3.01 3.57 3.63
N THR A 66 -2.14 2.61 3.88
CA THR A 66 -2.20 1.71 5.03
C THR A 66 -0.83 1.65 5.68
N GLN A 67 -0.79 1.90 7.00
CA GLN A 67 0.37 1.64 7.84
C GLN A 67 0.16 0.31 8.57
N TYR A 68 1.18 -0.52 8.57
CA TYR A 68 1.18 -1.78 9.29
C TYR A 68 1.89 -1.67 10.64
N ALA A 69 1.59 -2.61 11.54
CA ALA A 69 2.15 -2.62 12.91
C ALA A 69 3.68 -2.85 12.94
N ASP A 70 4.26 -3.37 11.87
CA ASP A 70 5.70 -3.53 11.69
C ASP A 70 6.40 -2.25 11.20
N GLY A 71 5.64 -1.16 11.01
CA GLY A 71 6.12 0.13 10.53
C GLY A 71 6.19 0.26 9.02
N THR A 72 5.92 -0.80 8.27
CA THR A 72 5.81 -0.71 6.80
C THR A 72 4.51 -0.02 6.38
N ALA A 73 4.47 0.47 5.16
CA ALA A 73 3.28 1.07 4.59
C ALA A 73 3.06 0.60 3.15
N SER A 74 1.81 0.73 2.70
CA SER A 74 1.43 0.52 1.30
C SER A 74 0.24 1.37 0.92
N GLY A 75 0.12 1.65 -0.36
CA GLY A 75 -1.01 2.41 -0.87
C GLY A 75 -0.77 2.97 -2.26
N GLN A 76 -1.71 3.80 -2.69
CA GLN A 76 -1.64 4.49 -3.96
C GLN A 76 -2.10 5.94 -3.77
N TYR A 77 -1.46 6.84 -4.47
CA TYR A 77 -1.85 8.23 -4.63
C TYR A 77 -2.03 8.53 -6.11
N THR A 78 -3.08 9.23 -6.44
CA THR A 78 -3.34 9.76 -7.80
C THR A 78 -3.76 11.21 -7.66
N ASP A 79 -3.16 12.07 -8.44
CA ASP A 79 -3.48 13.49 -8.48
C ASP A 79 -3.53 13.94 -9.94
N ARG A 80 -4.67 14.50 -10.37
CA ARG A 80 -4.87 15.10 -11.68
C ARG A 80 -4.70 16.59 -11.58
N PHE A 81 -3.78 17.11 -12.34
CA PHE A 81 -3.52 18.55 -12.34
C PHE A 81 -4.48 19.27 -13.28
N SER A 82 -5.06 20.36 -12.81
CA SER A 82 -6.02 21.19 -13.53
C SER A 82 -5.53 21.73 -14.88
N ARG A 83 -4.22 21.73 -15.10
CA ARG A 83 -3.59 22.21 -16.35
C ARG A 83 -3.28 21.10 -17.35
N GLY A 84 -3.82 19.92 -17.12
CA GLY A 84 -3.50 18.71 -17.84
C GLY A 84 -2.23 18.03 -17.27
N GLY A 85 -2.24 16.72 -17.27
CA GLY A 85 -1.24 15.91 -16.61
C GLY A 85 -1.73 15.37 -15.26
N GLY A 86 -0.81 14.99 -14.43
CA GLY A 86 -1.06 14.41 -13.13
C GLY A 86 -0.02 13.35 -12.79
N ILE A 87 -0.13 12.78 -11.60
CA ILE A 87 0.77 11.75 -11.11
C ILE A 87 0.02 10.53 -10.59
N ILE A 88 0.65 9.38 -10.70
CA ILE A 88 0.28 8.16 -10.00
C ILE A 88 1.49 7.74 -9.19
N GLY A 89 1.30 7.53 -7.89
CA GLY A 89 2.36 7.16 -6.98
C GLY A 89 2.03 5.94 -6.12
N VAL A 90 3.05 5.24 -5.69
CA VAL A 90 2.96 4.20 -4.67
C VAL A 90 3.36 4.79 -3.32
N VAL A 91 2.59 4.47 -2.29
CA VAL A 91 2.86 4.90 -0.91
C VAL A 91 3.82 3.91 -0.26
N ASP A 92 4.85 4.41 0.37
CA ASP A 92 5.81 3.62 1.15
C ASP A 92 5.98 4.11 2.60
N CYS A 93 5.40 5.26 2.93
CA CYS A 93 5.44 5.84 4.26
C CYS A 93 4.08 6.45 4.63
N VAL A 94 3.59 6.11 5.83
CA VAL A 94 2.39 6.71 6.43
C VAL A 94 2.67 7.00 7.89
N ARG A 95 2.33 8.19 8.34
CA ARG A 95 2.37 8.58 9.75
C ARG A 95 1.06 9.20 10.16
N VAL A 96 0.37 8.59 11.11
CA VAL A 96 -0.90 9.10 11.65
C VAL A 96 -0.68 9.68 13.05
N VAL A 97 -1.19 10.88 13.26
CA VAL A 97 -1.24 11.54 14.58
C VAL A 97 -2.60 12.24 14.72
N GLY A 98 -3.42 11.76 15.63
CA GLY A 98 -4.79 12.27 15.78
C GLY A 98 -5.61 12.04 14.52
N ASN A 99 -6.15 13.11 13.96
CA ASN A 99 -6.95 13.11 12.74
C ASN A 99 -6.14 13.48 11.48
N GLN A 100 -4.83 13.45 11.55
CA GLN A 100 -3.92 13.81 10.46
C GLN A 100 -3.12 12.61 9.99
N ALA A 101 -2.89 12.53 8.68
CA ALA A 101 -2.01 11.53 8.09
C ALA A 101 -1.03 12.19 7.11
N TRP A 102 0.26 12.06 7.40
CA TRP A 102 1.35 12.37 6.48
C TRP A 102 1.64 11.13 5.66
N VAL A 103 1.69 11.31 4.36
CA VAL A 103 1.88 10.21 3.40
C VAL A 103 2.97 10.59 2.43
N SER A 104 3.92 9.70 2.21
CA SER A 104 4.93 9.87 1.17
C SER A 104 5.17 8.58 0.39
N GLY A 105 5.86 8.72 -0.74
CA GLY A 105 6.16 7.62 -1.62
C GLY A 105 6.85 8.06 -2.91
N TRP A 106 6.69 7.28 -3.95
CA TRP A 106 7.37 7.46 -5.23
C TRP A 106 6.38 7.50 -6.38
N ILE A 107 6.58 8.45 -7.28
CA ILE A 107 5.78 8.58 -8.49
C ILE A 107 6.15 7.45 -9.45
N THR A 108 5.17 6.66 -9.86
CA THR A 108 5.34 5.54 -10.78
C THR A 108 5.04 5.94 -12.23
N SER A 109 4.27 6.98 -12.43
CA SER A 109 4.00 7.56 -13.75
C SER A 109 3.37 8.94 -13.63
N GLY A 110 3.55 9.76 -14.65
CA GLY A 110 2.89 11.05 -14.82
C GLY A 110 3.85 12.22 -14.84
N GLY A 111 3.26 13.41 -15.01
CA GLY A 111 3.97 14.66 -15.13
C GLY A 111 3.08 15.79 -15.60
N ILE A 112 3.66 16.93 -15.95
CA ILE A 112 2.94 18.10 -16.44
C ILE A 112 3.73 18.81 -17.53
N GLY A 113 3.03 19.30 -18.57
CA GLY A 113 3.65 20.15 -19.59
C GLY A 113 4.73 19.50 -20.45
N GLY A 114 4.85 18.17 -20.40
CA GLY A 114 5.89 17.38 -21.08
C GLY A 114 7.02 16.92 -20.16
N ASP A 115 7.07 17.40 -18.92
CA ASP A 115 8.00 16.92 -17.90
C ASP A 115 7.49 15.60 -17.32
N ASP A 116 8.37 14.60 -17.23
CA ASP A 116 8.10 13.30 -16.62
C ASP A 116 8.60 13.31 -15.16
N PHE A 117 7.69 13.01 -14.23
CA PHE A 117 7.96 12.96 -12.80
C PHE A 117 8.21 11.54 -12.29
N THR A 118 8.21 10.54 -13.17
CA THR A 118 8.45 9.14 -12.80
C THR A 118 9.76 8.98 -12.04
N GLY A 119 9.70 8.34 -10.87
CA GLY A 119 10.85 8.12 -9.99
C GLY A 119 11.14 9.28 -9.04
N LEU A 120 10.40 10.39 -9.10
CA LEU A 120 10.51 11.44 -8.09
C LEU A 120 9.71 11.06 -6.83
N PRO A 121 10.15 11.50 -5.65
CA PRO A 121 9.36 11.39 -4.42
C PRO A 121 8.14 12.31 -4.48
N PHE A 122 7.12 11.96 -3.71
CA PHE A 122 6.01 12.85 -3.38
C PHE A 122 5.69 12.78 -1.89
N THR A 123 5.13 13.85 -1.36
CA THR A 123 4.55 13.87 -0.02
C THR A 123 3.26 14.68 -0.01
N THR A 124 2.33 14.31 0.86
CA THR A 124 1.06 15.01 1.09
C THR A 124 0.59 14.83 2.53
N LEU A 125 -0.24 15.74 2.99
CA LEU A 125 -0.88 15.71 4.31
C LEU A 125 -2.40 15.74 4.12
N VAL A 126 -3.13 14.86 4.80
CA VAL A 126 -4.58 14.85 4.85
C VAL A 126 -5.08 14.99 6.28
N VAL A 127 -6.21 15.69 6.45
CA VAL A 127 -6.83 15.94 7.75
C VAL A 127 -8.31 15.55 7.70
N ASP A 128 -8.69 14.63 8.56
CA ASP A 128 -10.09 14.19 8.76
C ASP A 128 -10.74 15.07 9.85
N ASN A 129 -11.55 16.01 9.46
CA ASN A 129 -12.31 16.86 10.38
C ASN A 129 -13.68 16.29 10.71
N GLY A 130 -13.97 15.07 10.22
CA GLY A 130 -15.18 14.32 10.49
C GLY A 130 -16.29 14.54 9.45
N THR A 131 -17.39 13.85 9.64
CA THR A 131 -18.44 13.74 8.61
C THR A 131 -19.71 14.53 8.92
N SER A 132 -19.77 15.27 10.02
CA SER A 132 -20.99 15.98 10.38
C SER A 132 -21.04 17.37 9.72
N ALA A 133 -22.23 17.79 9.30
CA ALA A 133 -22.46 19.08 8.64
C ALA A 133 -22.06 20.33 9.47
N ASN A 134 -21.75 20.15 10.76
CA ASN A 134 -21.34 21.21 11.65
C ASN A 134 -19.83 21.20 11.96
N GLN A 135 -19.09 20.27 11.36
CA GLN A 135 -17.64 20.21 11.49
C GLN A 135 -16.97 21.04 10.39
N ALA A 136 -15.70 21.38 10.59
CA ALA A 136 -14.90 21.98 9.54
C ALA A 136 -14.78 21.00 8.37
N ALA A 137 -14.57 21.53 7.17
CA ALA A 137 -14.27 20.69 6.01
C ALA A 137 -12.99 19.89 6.25
N ASP A 138 -12.92 18.71 5.67
CA ASP A 138 -11.69 17.96 5.56
C ASP A 138 -10.65 18.76 4.77
N GLN A 139 -9.38 18.45 4.98
CA GLN A 139 -8.30 19.20 4.33
C GLN A 139 -7.28 18.26 3.69
N ILE A 140 -6.65 18.77 2.64
CA ILE A 140 -5.48 18.15 2.02
C ILE A 140 -4.43 19.21 1.69
N SER A 141 -3.16 18.86 1.76
CA SER A 141 -2.09 19.67 1.15
C SER A 141 -1.99 19.36 -0.34
N SER A 142 -1.40 20.28 -1.10
CA SER A 142 -0.93 19.93 -2.45
C SER A 142 0.04 18.74 -2.39
N SER A 143 0.18 18.02 -3.50
CA SER A 143 1.24 17.05 -3.66
C SER A 143 2.58 17.78 -3.85
N HIS A 144 3.49 17.62 -2.86
CA HIS A 144 4.84 18.16 -2.93
C HIS A 144 5.73 17.21 -3.73
N THR A 145 5.64 17.33 -5.06
CA THR A 145 6.36 16.50 -6.02
C THR A 145 7.84 16.87 -6.06
N GLY A 146 8.72 15.88 -5.95
CA GLY A 146 10.18 16.07 -5.92
C GLY A 146 10.72 16.42 -4.53
N ASP A 147 9.85 16.62 -3.54
CA ASP A 147 10.25 16.84 -2.16
C ASP A 147 10.56 15.49 -1.48
N PRO A 148 11.79 15.25 -1.02
CA PRO A 148 12.19 14.00 -0.39
C PRO A 148 11.81 13.91 1.10
N THR A 149 11.09 14.91 1.65
CA THR A 149 10.70 14.92 3.08
C THR A 149 9.86 13.69 3.42
N PRO A 150 10.34 12.80 4.29
CA PRO A 150 9.59 11.60 4.62
C PRO A 150 8.39 11.92 5.51
N CYS A 151 7.36 11.09 5.46
CA CYS A 151 6.15 11.24 6.28
C CYS A 151 6.44 11.32 7.79
N THR A 152 7.58 10.78 8.24
CA THR A 152 8.00 10.77 9.65
C THR A 152 8.42 12.13 10.18
N GLU A 153 8.79 13.07 9.33
CA GLU A 153 9.13 14.44 9.73
C GLU A 153 7.89 15.27 10.05
N MET A 154 6.71 14.81 9.59
CA MET A 154 5.42 15.48 9.87
C MET A 154 5.46 16.98 9.55
N ALA A 155 6.00 17.32 8.38
CA ALA A 155 6.11 18.70 7.94
C ALA A 155 4.74 19.38 7.95
N ASP A 156 4.72 20.64 8.37
CA ASP A 156 3.49 21.45 8.40
C ASP A 156 3.26 22.10 7.03
N TRP A 157 2.63 21.36 6.14
CA TRP A 157 2.28 21.82 4.81
C TRP A 157 1.03 22.71 4.83
N ASP A 158 0.98 23.69 3.92
CA ASP A 158 -0.24 24.45 3.67
C ASP A 158 -1.37 23.51 3.24
N ARG A 159 -2.56 23.69 3.84
CA ARG A 159 -3.73 22.83 3.63
C ARG A 159 -4.87 23.62 3.04
N PHE A 160 -5.66 22.93 2.23
CA PHE A 160 -6.86 23.47 1.59
C PHE A 160 -8.07 22.67 2.05
N ASP A 161 -9.17 23.36 2.24
CA ASP A 161 -10.45 22.72 2.50
C ASP A 161 -10.92 21.93 1.28
N THR A 162 -11.46 20.75 1.51
CA THR A 162 -12.04 19.88 0.49
C THR A 162 -13.55 19.71 0.73
N PRO A 163 -14.36 20.77 0.53
CA PRO A 163 -15.77 20.77 0.92
C PRO A 163 -16.64 19.77 0.14
N GLN A 164 -16.16 19.29 -1.00
CA GLN A 164 -16.80 18.26 -1.82
C GLN A 164 -15.99 16.94 -1.81
N GLY A 165 -14.89 16.92 -1.10
CA GLY A 165 -14.07 15.74 -0.88
C GLY A 165 -14.40 15.04 0.42
N GLN A 166 -13.77 13.90 0.62
CA GLN A 166 -13.84 13.16 1.88
C GLN A 166 -12.45 12.66 2.25
N VAL A 167 -12.08 12.87 3.50
CA VAL A 167 -10.90 12.28 4.13
C VAL A 167 -11.35 11.34 5.26
N THR A 168 -10.67 10.24 5.42
CA THR A 168 -10.84 9.33 6.56
C THR A 168 -9.47 8.93 7.08
N VAL A 169 -9.24 9.14 8.37
CA VAL A 169 -8.02 8.75 9.10
C VAL A 169 -8.40 7.90 10.30
N ASN A 170 -7.89 6.65 10.38
CA ASN A 170 -8.21 5.68 11.42
C ASN A 170 -6.95 5.08 12.06
#